data_af6e24f9900a1ab4f4294513074bf686
#
_entry.id   af6e24f9900a1ab4f4294513074bf686
#
_cell.length_a   1.000
_cell.length_b   1.000
_cell.length_c   1.000
_cell.angle_alpha   90.00
_cell.angle_beta   90.00
_cell.angle_gamma   90.00
#
_symmetry.space_group_name_H-M   'P 1'
#
loop_
_entity.id
_entity.type
_entity.pdbx_description
1 polymer ?
#
loop_
_entity_poly.entity_id
_entity_poly.type
_entity_poly.pdbx_seq_one_letter_code
_entity_poly.pdbx_strand_id
1 'polypeptide(L)'
;MMTHKTVFFLALLLAPVFMKAQDTLTVMQYNLLYYGNYQSGYADCYETNNNTQQKDEYIRTILDYVKPDIFTVCEFGAPQQLLDDFVRHNLNIGNVSYWQTDNILNYAGSNIINHIFYDSRKLGLRKHVALRTNPRDTDIYELYLKTPSLAAGDTVSLICIVAHLKAGNTASDRNRRFEQLQTTMYYVSQHYAKDNVLIMGDFNLYGASENGYKILTQTYTDPDALFKDPLYEVGGVGEWNYNSQFAPYHTQATHRDNEECFSSGGLDDRFDFIMMSYEIAYSYDHMRYVRNSFKAVGNDGKHFNKSVNQGTNTSVPVEVANALYGCSDHLPVTMKIFTDVSVGVDESEMPSLEASIAPNPASGVAKVSFFNPSAGVVQFELFSLQGQLLKRHSERFGTGAQQHIIELQDLMKGFYVLRIKHEEGFCQSLKIFVD
;
A
#
# COMPACT_ATOMS: atom_id res chain seq x y z
N MET A 1 40.43 -65.35 -5.22
CA MET A 1 40.74 -64.01 -4.73
C MET A 1 39.63 -63.08 -5.15
N MET A 2 38.58 -62.99 -4.34
CA MET A 2 37.37 -62.19 -4.62
C MET A 2 37.49 -60.83 -3.92
N THR A 3 37.54 -59.77 -4.68
CA THR A 3 37.59 -58.39 -4.16
C THR A 3 36.18 -57.88 -3.96
N HIS A 4 35.80 -57.68 -2.70
CA HIS A 4 34.55 -56.99 -2.34
C HIS A 4 34.70 -55.48 -2.60
N LYS A 5 33.88 -54.93 -3.48
CA LYS A 5 33.69 -53.49 -3.64
C LYS A 5 32.61 -53.03 -2.69
N THR A 6 33.02 -52.29 -1.66
CA THR A 6 32.11 -51.60 -0.71
C THR A 6 31.62 -50.32 -1.38
N VAL A 7 30.31 -50.24 -1.67
CA VAL A 7 29.64 -49.03 -2.17
C VAL A 7 29.17 -48.22 -0.95
N PHE A 8 29.77 -47.06 -0.76
CA PHE A 8 29.30 -46.07 0.26
C PHE A 8 28.10 -45.33 -0.32
N PHE A 9 26.91 -45.51 0.25
CA PHE A 9 25.75 -44.66 0.01
C PHE A 9 25.88 -43.42 0.88
N LEU A 10 26.14 -42.26 0.25
CA LEU A 10 26.09 -40.96 0.90
C LEU A 10 24.63 -40.51 0.95
N ALA A 11 23.95 -40.70 2.06
CA ALA A 11 22.60 -40.15 2.27
C ALA A 11 22.72 -38.64 2.47
N LEU A 12 22.39 -37.85 1.45
CA LEU A 12 22.27 -36.40 1.52
C LEU A 12 21.00 -36.10 2.34
N LEU A 13 21.14 -35.76 3.59
CA LEU A 13 20.09 -35.22 4.45
C LEU A 13 19.71 -33.81 3.89
N LEU A 14 18.71 -33.76 3.05
CA LEU A 14 18.02 -32.51 2.68
C LEU A 14 17.23 -32.06 3.92
N ALA A 15 17.84 -31.19 4.74
CA ALA A 15 17.09 -30.43 5.71
C ALA A 15 16.00 -29.62 4.97
N PRO A 16 14.75 -29.63 5.43
CA PRO A 16 13.73 -28.76 4.85
C PRO A 16 14.17 -27.32 5.08
N VAL A 17 14.52 -26.61 4.01
CA VAL A 17 14.66 -25.16 4.05
C VAL A 17 13.24 -24.64 4.20
N PHE A 18 12.85 -24.30 5.42
CA PHE A 18 11.65 -23.49 5.66
C PHE A 18 11.88 -22.14 4.97
N MET A 19 11.42 -21.98 3.75
CA MET A 19 11.28 -20.66 3.15
C MET A 19 10.25 -19.92 4.03
N LYS A 20 10.73 -19.01 4.89
CA LYS A 20 9.83 -18.05 5.54
C LYS A 20 9.02 -17.38 4.42
N ALA A 21 7.71 -17.36 4.56
CA ALA A 21 6.86 -16.60 3.66
C ALA A 21 7.29 -15.13 3.79
N GLN A 22 7.76 -14.58 2.68
CA GLN A 22 8.20 -13.19 2.58
C GLN A 22 6.97 -12.38 2.21
N ASP A 23 6.58 -11.41 3.02
CA ASP A 23 5.44 -10.55 2.72
C ASP A 23 5.90 -9.13 2.40
N THR A 24 5.08 -8.41 1.66
CA THR A 24 5.36 -7.04 1.23
C THR A 24 4.13 -6.18 1.49
N LEU A 25 4.31 -5.09 2.23
CA LEU A 25 3.31 -4.06 2.41
C LEU A 25 3.45 -2.99 1.33
N THR A 26 2.35 -2.66 0.68
CA THR A 26 2.25 -1.53 -0.24
C THR A 26 1.68 -0.34 0.52
N VAL A 27 2.46 0.72 0.62
CA VAL A 27 2.06 2.00 1.24
C VAL A 27 1.72 2.99 0.15
N MET A 28 0.60 3.69 0.28
CA MET A 28 0.14 4.74 -0.63
C MET A 28 -0.19 6.00 0.16
N GLN A 29 0.30 7.14 -0.31
CA GLN A 29 -0.06 8.48 0.17
C GLN A 29 -0.72 9.26 -0.96
N TYR A 30 -1.85 9.96 -0.67
CA TYR A 30 -2.56 10.75 -1.67
C TYR A 30 -3.16 12.02 -1.08
N ASN A 31 -2.88 13.17 -1.68
CA ASN A 31 -3.63 14.40 -1.44
C ASN A 31 -4.93 14.33 -2.26
N LEU A 32 -6.10 14.42 -1.60
CA LEU A 32 -7.41 14.23 -2.21
C LEU A 32 -8.11 15.54 -2.61
N LEU A 33 -7.38 16.64 -2.67
CA LEU A 33 -7.89 17.94 -3.11
C LEU A 33 -9.26 18.26 -2.47
N TYR A 34 -9.27 18.68 -1.21
CA TYR A 34 -10.48 19.10 -0.47
C TYR A 34 -11.64 18.09 -0.52
N TYR A 35 -11.37 16.79 -0.44
CA TYR A 35 -12.41 15.76 -0.48
C TYR A 35 -13.48 16.01 0.59
N GLY A 36 -14.75 16.24 0.13
CA GLY A 36 -15.88 16.50 1.01
C GLY A 36 -15.84 17.84 1.77
N ASN A 37 -14.92 18.74 1.40
CA ASN A 37 -14.83 20.08 1.97
C ASN A 37 -15.12 21.15 0.88
N TYR A 38 -16.32 21.69 0.88
CA TYR A 38 -16.81 22.66 -0.10
C TYR A 38 -16.81 24.09 0.43
N GLN A 39 -15.94 24.45 1.34
CA GLN A 39 -15.95 25.81 1.91
C GLN A 39 -15.42 26.85 0.94
N SER A 40 -16.26 27.83 0.66
CA SER A 40 -15.91 29.03 -0.11
C SER A 40 -14.78 29.82 0.52
N GLY A 41 -13.80 30.25 -0.27
CA GLY A 41 -12.71 31.14 0.11
C GLY A 41 -11.31 30.54 0.07
N TYR A 42 -11.17 29.27 -0.16
CA TYR A 42 -9.92 28.61 -0.51
C TYR A 42 -10.12 27.85 -1.81
N ALA A 43 -9.38 28.21 -2.84
CA ALA A 43 -9.23 27.49 -4.09
C ALA A 43 -10.48 27.28 -4.97
N ASP A 44 -11.61 27.98 -4.76
CA ASP A 44 -12.80 27.87 -5.59
C ASP A 44 -13.34 26.43 -5.81
N CYS A 45 -13.23 25.59 -4.75
CA CYS A 45 -13.71 24.22 -4.75
C CYS A 45 -15.14 24.13 -4.25
N TYR A 46 -16.04 23.73 -5.12
CA TYR A 46 -17.46 23.58 -4.86
C TYR A 46 -17.94 22.15 -5.16
N GLU A 47 -19.16 21.81 -4.73
CA GLU A 47 -19.76 20.51 -5.07
C GLU A 47 -19.89 20.28 -6.58
N THR A 48 -19.98 21.34 -7.36
CA THR A 48 -20.14 21.28 -8.82
C THR A 48 -18.85 20.97 -9.58
N ASN A 49 -17.67 21.28 -9.01
CA ASN A 49 -16.37 21.07 -9.64
C ASN A 49 -15.43 20.14 -8.83
N ASN A 50 -15.84 19.75 -7.63
CA ASN A 50 -15.11 18.84 -6.73
C ASN A 50 -16.05 17.83 -6.07
N ASN A 51 -16.95 17.22 -6.86
CA ASN A 51 -18.02 16.36 -6.37
C ASN A 51 -17.48 15.05 -5.76
N THR A 52 -17.83 14.76 -4.50
CA THR A 52 -17.37 13.56 -3.79
C THR A 52 -17.82 12.27 -4.44
N GLN A 53 -19.03 12.17 -4.95
CA GLN A 53 -19.53 10.96 -5.59
C GLN A 53 -18.72 10.61 -6.85
N GLN A 54 -18.37 11.61 -7.64
CA GLN A 54 -17.51 11.42 -8.82
C GLN A 54 -16.07 11.07 -8.41
N LYS A 55 -15.55 11.73 -7.38
CA LYS A 55 -14.24 11.39 -6.82
C LYS A 55 -14.19 9.95 -6.27
N ASP A 56 -15.27 9.46 -5.67
CA ASP A 56 -15.36 8.09 -5.21
C ASP A 56 -15.13 7.08 -6.34
N GLU A 57 -15.67 7.33 -7.54
CA GLU A 57 -15.42 6.47 -8.71
C GLU A 57 -13.95 6.49 -9.15
N TYR A 58 -13.33 7.67 -9.15
CA TYR A 58 -11.90 7.81 -9.46
C TYR A 58 -11.02 7.15 -8.40
N ILE A 59 -11.32 7.37 -7.12
CA ILE A 59 -10.57 6.79 -6.00
C ILE A 59 -10.62 5.25 -6.07
N ARG A 60 -11.79 4.66 -6.31
CA ARG A 60 -11.93 3.21 -6.46
C ARG A 60 -11.10 2.68 -7.63
N THR A 61 -11.11 3.37 -8.77
CA THR A 61 -10.28 2.99 -9.94
C THR A 61 -8.79 3.01 -9.59
N ILE A 62 -8.33 4.03 -8.87
CA ILE A 62 -6.95 4.17 -8.45
C ILE A 62 -6.56 3.11 -7.39
N LEU A 63 -7.43 2.87 -6.41
CA LEU A 63 -7.20 1.86 -5.37
C LEU A 63 -7.18 0.44 -5.94
N ASP A 64 -8.06 0.13 -6.90
CA ASP A 64 -8.08 -1.16 -7.60
C ASP A 64 -6.81 -1.39 -8.42
N TYR A 65 -6.21 -0.33 -8.94
CA TYR A 65 -4.94 -0.41 -9.65
C TYR A 65 -3.75 -0.57 -8.70
N VAL A 66 -3.66 0.23 -7.63
CA VAL A 66 -2.52 0.26 -6.69
C VAL A 66 -2.57 -0.91 -5.70
N LYS A 67 -3.74 -1.25 -5.17
CA LYS A 67 -3.99 -2.25 -4.12
C LYS A 67 -3.09 -2.05 -2.90
N PRO A 68 -3.17 -0.90 -2.22
CA PRO A 68 -2.37 -0.63 -1.05
C PRO A 68 -2.80 -1.50 0.14
N ASP A 69 -1.88 -1.73 1.08
CA ASP A 69 -2.15 -2.29 2.41
C ASP A 69 -2.30 -1.18 3.46
N ILE A 70 -1.63 -0.04 3.21
CA ILE A 70 -1.73 1.19 3.99
C ILE A 70 -2.03 2.32 3.01
N PHE A 71 -3.10 3.05 3.28
CA PHE A 71 -3.52 4.19 2.48
C PHE A 71 -3.65 5.42 3.38
N THR A 72 -2.82 6.44 3.15
CA THR A 72 -2.87 7.72 3.85
C THR A 72 -3.33 8.83 2.92
N VAL A 73 -4.03 9.79 3.50
CA VAL A 73 -4.60 10.91 2.75
C VAL A 73 -4.27 12.25 3.39
N CYS A 74 -4.19 13.27 2.54
CA CYS A 74 -4.22 14.68 2.92
C CYS A 74 -5.42 15.36 2.25
N GLU A 75 -5.80 16.54 2.72
CA GLU A 75 -6.94 17.33 2.23
C GLU A 75 -8.27 16.57 2.26
N PHE A 76 -8.45 15.77 3.29
CA PHE A 76 -9.71 15.13 3.61
C PHE A 76 -10.56 16.04 4.51
N GLY A 77 -11.85 16.17 4.24
CA GLY A 77 -12.76 16.98 5.08
C GLY A 77 -12.86 16.48 6.52
N ALA A 78 -12.93 17.38 7.47
CA ALA A 78 -12.86 17.09 8.91
C ALA A 78 -14.06 16.38 9.57
N PRO A 79 -15.30 16.32 9.01
CA PRO A 79 -16.40 15.61 9.68
C PRO A 79 -16.19 14.10 9.80
N GLN A 80 -16.36 13.53 11.01
CA GLN A 80 -16.28 12.07 11.23
C GLN A 80 -17.22 11.28 10.32
N GLN A 81 -18.45 11.77 10.10
CA GLN A 81 -19.41 11.11 9.22
C GLN A 81 -18.89 10.94 7.78
N LEU A 82 -18.12 11.92 7.28
CA LEU A 82 -17.51 11.85 5.96
C LEU A 82 -16.47 10.70 5.89
N LEU A 83 -15.70 10.52 6.97
CA LEU A 83 -14.73 9.43 7.09
C LEU A 83 -15.43 8.06 7.09
N ASP A 84 -16.49 7.92 7.87
CA ASP A 84 -17.28 6.67 7.96
C ASP A 84 -17.92 6.33 6.61
N ASP A 85 -18.42 7.35 5.90
CA ASP A 85 -18.98 7.21 4.56
C ASP A 85 -17.91 6.83 3.53
N PHE A 86 -16.72 7.42 3.62
CA PHE A 86 -15.60 7.08 2.74
C PHE A 86 -15.18 5.61 2.87
N VAL A 87 -15.04 5.11 4.09
CA VAL A 87 -14.73 3.70 4.34
C VAL A 87 -15.78 2.79 3.72
N ARG A 88 -17.06 3.13 3.89
CA ARG A 88 -18.18 2.32 3.39
C ARG A 88 -18.31 2.36 1.86
N HIS A 89 -18.06 3.51 1.24
CA HIS A 89 -18.31 3.71 -0.19
C HIS A 89 -17.09 3.47 -1.07
N ASN A 90 -15.86 3.54 -0.50
CA ASN A 90 -14.64 3.42 -1.28
C ASN A 90 -13.76 2.23 -0.90
N LEU A 91 -13.80 1.77 0.35
CA LEU A 91 -12.88 0.77 0.83
C LEU A 91 -13.57 -0.58 1.12
N ASN A 92 -14.63 -0.57 1.94
CA ASN A 92 -15.37 -1.77 2.31
C ASN A 92 -16.59 -1.97 1.41
N ILE A 93 -16.34 -2.32 0.15
CA ILE A 93 -17.36 -2.48 -0.90
C ILE A 93 -17.55 -3.96 -1.23
N GLY A 94 -18.78 -4.37 -1.46
CA GLY A 94 -19.12 -5.74 -1.81
C GLY A 94 -18.76 -6.71 -0.68
N ASN A 95 -17.84 -7.63 -0.93
CA ASN A 95 -17.36 -8.60 0.05
C ASN A 95 -16.11 -8.13 0.81
N VAL A 96 -15.67 -6.89 0.62
CA VAL A 96 -14.52 -6.31 1.34
C VAL A 96 -15.02 -5.69 2.64
N SER A 97 -14.42 -6.10 3.78
CA SER A 97 -14.77 -5.59 5.11
C SER A 97 -13.55 -5.42 6.03
N TYR A 98 -12.36 -5.51 5.47
CA TYR A 98 -11.11 -5.55 6.24
C TYR A 98 -10.42 -4.20 6.38
N TRP A 99 -10.86 -3.15 5.70
CA TRP A 99 -10.29 -1.83 5.87
C TRP A 99 -10.74 -1.23 7.20
N GLN A 100 -9.77 -0.76 7.97
CA GLN A 100 -9.98 -0.12 9.26
C GLN A 100 -9.30 1.25 9.27
N THR A 101 -9.76 2.09 10.18
CA THR A 101 -9.23 3.43 10.46
C THR A 101 -9.47 3.77 11.93
N ASP A 102 -9.12 4.97 12.36
CA ASP A 102 -9.42 5.50 13.71
C ASP A 102 -10.30 6.73 13.61
N ASN A 103 -10.75 7.24 14.75
CA ASN A 103 -11.49 8.50 14.82
C ASN A 103 -10.58 9.69 14.47
N ILE A 104 -11.19 10.73 13.94
CA ILE A 104 -10.50 11.97 13.61
C ILE A 104 -10.04 12.66 14.89
N LEU A 105 -8.75 13.01 14.96
CA LEU A 105 -8.20 14.00 15.86
C LEU A 105 -7.95 15.29 15.05
N ASN A 106 -8.31 16.46 15.61
CA ASN A 106 -8.15 17.75 14.91
C ASN A 106 -7.99 18.88 15.93
N TYR A 107 -6.84 18.94 16.58
CA TYR A 107 -6.55 19.95 17.61
C TYR A 107 -6.24 21.33 17.02
N ALA A 108 -5.77 21.38 15.76
CA ALA A 108 -5.60 22.64 15.03
C ALA A 108 -6.93 23.28 14.63
N GLY A 109 -8.02 22.51 14.60
CA GLY A 109 -9.33 22.98 14.13
C GLY A 109 -9.36 23.29 12.64
N SER A 110 -8.60 22.58 11.85
CA SER A 110 -8.56 22.71 10.39
C SER A 110 -9.82 22.11 9.75
N ASN A 111 -10.28 22.69 8.62
CA ASN A 111 -11.38 22.15 7.84
C ASN A 111 -10.99 20.91 7.03
N ILE A 112 -9.70 20.70 6.83
CA ILE A 112 -9.11 19.52 6.16
C ILE A 112 -8.07 18.89 7.07
N ILE A 113 -8.03 17.56 7.04
CA ILE A 113 -7.20 16.73 7.91
C ILE A 113 -6.32 15.79 7.08
N ASN A 114 -5.38 15.15 7.80
CA ASN A 114 -4.68 13.96 7.33
C ASN A 114 -5.35 12.73 7.94
N HIS A 115 -5.27 11.59 7.27
CA HIS A 115 -5.81 10.37 7.85
C HIS A 115 -5.15 9.11 7.29
N ILE A 116 -5.40 7.95 7.95
CA ILE A 116 -4.89 6.64 7.56
C ILE A 116 -6.00 5.60 7.48
N PHE A 117 -5.89 4.72 6.48
CA PHE A 117 -6.66 3.49 6.33
C PHE A 117 -5.69 2.32 6.17
N TYR A 118 -5.98 1.18 6.76
CA TYR A 118 -5.09 0.02 6.73
C TYR A 118 -5.86 -1.30 6.60
N ASP A 119 -5.23 -2.30 5.99
CA ASP A 119 -5.76 -3.66 5.88
C ASP A 119 -5.63 -4.37 7.22
N SER A 120 -6.76 -4.54 7.91
CA SER A 120 -6.81 -5.14 9.25
C SER A 120 -6.51 -6.63 9.29
N ARG A 121 -6.42 -7.29 8.15
CA ARG A 121 -5.94 -8.68 8.06
C ARG A 121 -4.44 -8.77 8.31
N LYS A 122 -3.69 -7.72 7.94
CA LYS A 122 -2.24 -7.64 8.05
C LYS A 122 -1.76 -6.78 9.22
N LEU A 123 -2.53 -5.77 9.58
CA LEU A 123 -2.14 -4.71 10.49
C LEU A 123 -3.17 -4.49 11.59
N GLY A 124 -2.72 -4.04 12.74
CA GLY A 124 -3.57 -3.51 13.80
C GLY A 124 -3.08 -2.13 14.22
N LEU A 125 -3.96 -1.29 14.74
CA LEU A 125 -3.64 0.00 15.31
C LEU A 125 -3.46 -0.13 16.82
N ARG A 126 -2.34 0.38 17.35
CA ARG A 126 -2.05 0.43 18.78
C ARG A 126 -2.33 1.81 19.35
N LYS A 127 -1.99 2.86 18.62
CA LYS A 127 -2.06 4.23 19.12
C LYS A 127 -2.20 5.21 17.96
N HIS A 128 -2.98 6.27 18.18
CA HIS A 128 -3.07 7.45 17.34
C HIS A 128 -2.79 8.70 18.17
N VAL A 129 -1.93 9.57 17.66
CA VAL A 129 -1.58 10.86 18.27
C VAL A 129 -1.64 11.93 17.20
N ALA A 130 -2.32 13.04 17.46
CA ALA A 130 -2.22 14.24 16.65
C ALA A 130 -1.33 15.26 17.35
N LEU A 131 -0.27 15.68 16.70
CA LEU A 131 0.58 16.77 17.15
C LEU A 131 -0.01 18.07 16.63
N ARG A 132 -0.41 18.96 17.56
CA ARG A 132 -0.94 20.26 17.17
C ARG A 132 0.15 21.10 16.51
N THR A 133 0.02 21.34 15.22
CA THR A 133 0.85 22.24 14.42
C THR A 133 -0.01 23.28 13.68
N ASN A 134 0.59 24.24 13.00
CA ASN A 134 -0.13 25.31 12.32
C ASN A 134 0.24 25.33 10.82
N PRO A 135 -0.73 25.19 9.90
CA PRO A 135 -2.18 25.35 10.05
C PRO A 135 -2.95 24.04 10.33
N ARG A 136 -2.34 22.86 10.27
CA ARG A 136 -2.96 21.55 10.43
C ARG A 136 -2.12 20.68 11.35
N ASP A 137 -2.75 19.73 12.02
CA ASP A 137 -2.05 18.73 12.83
C ASP A 137 -1.15 17.83 11.98
N THR A 138 -0.15 17.24 12.63
CA THR A 138 0.58 16.08 12.10
C THR A 138 0.08 14.86 12.85
N ASP A 139 -0.40 13.84 12.11
CA ASP A 139 -0.97 12.64 12.69
C ASP A 139 0.05 11.51 12.71
N ILE A 140 0.11 10.79 13.84
CA ILE A 140 1.05 9.69 14.07
C ILE A 140 0.26 8.46 14.47
N TYR A 141 0.38 7.41 13.67
CA TYR A 141 -0.28 6.12 13.87
C TYR A 141 0.76 5.06 14.16
N GLU A 142 0.68 4.43 15.32
CA GLU A 142 1.46 3.25 15.68
C GLU A 142 0.71 2.01 15.26
N LEU A 143 1.07 1.46 14.11
CA LEU A 143 0.58 0.18 13.62
C LEU A 143 1.46 -0.95 14.12
N TYR A 144 0.94 -2.17 14.13
CA TYR A 144 1.69 -3.38 14.37
C TYR A 144 1.33 -4.47 13.35
N LEU A 145 2.30 -5.30 12.99
CA LEU A 145 2.07 -6.43 12.10
C LEU A 145 1.31 -7.54 12.84
N LYS A 146 0.25 -8.05 12.25
CA LYS A 146 -0.40 -9.29 12.69
C LYS A 146 0.42 -10.47 12.18
N THR A 147 1.16 -11.12 13.05
CA THR A 147 2.06 -12.23 12.73
C THR A 147 1.78 -13.43 13.62
N PRO A 148 2.17 -14.66 13.23
CA PRO A 148 2.08 -15.83 14.13
C PRO A 148 2.83 -15.65 15.45
N SER A 149 3.89 -14.86 15.49
CA SER A 149 4.65 -14.54 16.70
C SER A 149 3.91 -13.61 17.66
N LEU A 150 2.85 -12.93 17.21
CA LEU A 150 2.00 -12.10 18.09
C LEU A 150 1.44 -12.90 19.27
N ALA A 151 1.08 -14.18 19.06
CA ALA A 151 0.58 -15.06 20.11
C ALA A 151 1.63 -15.31 21.22
N ALA A 152 2.92 -15.16 20.94
CA ALA A 152 4.03 -15.22 21.89
C ALA A 152 4.36 -13.87 22.56
N GLY A 153 3.64 -12.80 22.22
CA GLY A 153 3.87 -11.45 22.72
C GLY A 153 4.96 -10.67 21.96
N ASP A 154 5.46 -11.22 20.86
CA ASP A 154 6.42 -10.54 19.98
C ASP A 154 5.68 -9.76 18.90
N THR A 155 5.91 -8.44 18.81
CA THR A 155 5.23 -7.55 17.86
C THR A 155 6.23 -6.67 17.14
N VAL A 156 6.08 -6.56 15.81
CA VAL A 156 6.82 -5.60 14.99
C VAL A 156 5.94 -4.39 14.74
N SER A 157 6.39 -3.22 15.19
CA SER A 157 5.65 -1.96 15.00
C SER A 157 6.08 -1.26 13.71
N LEU A 158 5.14 -0.54 13.11
CA LEU A 158 5.35 0.39 12.01
C LEU A 158 4.68 1.71 12.36
N ILE A 159 5.47 2.76 12.48
CA ILE A 159 4.98 4.10 12.79
C ILE A 159 4.73 4.85 11.49
N CYS A 160 3.49 5.27 11.25
CA CYS A 160 3.12 6.07 10.09
C CYS A 160 2.81 7.50 10.52
N ILE A 161 3.61 8.45 10.07
CA ILE A 161 3.44 9.89 10.32
C ILE A 161 2.87 10.51 9.05
N VAL A 162 1.72 11.18 9.16
CA VAL A 162 1.05 11.82 8.02
C VAL A 162 1.00 13.33 8.27
N ALA A 163 1.57 14.10 7.35
CA ALA A 163 1.68 15.54 7.46
C ALA A 163 1.29 16.24 6.16
N HIS A 164 0.42 17.25 6.24
CA HIS A 164 0.21 18.19 5.16
C HIS A 164 0.76 19.56 5.60
N LEU A 165 1.94 19.89 5.07
CA LEU A 165 2.67 21.10 5.48
C LEU A 165 2.09 22.36 4.81
N LYS A 166 2.51 23.52 5.30
CA LYS A 166 2.03 24.80 4.79
C LYS A 166 2.37 25.00 3.31
N ALA A 167 1.36 25.16 2.48
CA ALA A 167 1.50 25.52 1.06
C ALA A 167 2.09 26.92 0.85
N GLY A 168 2.62 27.18 -0.33
CA GLY A 168 3.19 28.46 -0.74
C GLY A 168 4.71 28.54 -0.63
N ASN A 169 5.30 29.52 -1.31
CA ASN A 169 6.75 29.63 -1.47
C ASN A 169 7.36 30.92 -0.92
N THR A 170 6.64 31.62 -0.02
CA THR A 170 7.23 32.77 0.67
C THR A 170 8.18 32.32 1.77
N ALA A 171 9.04 33.22 2.25
CA ALA A 171 9.91 32.94 3.40
C ALA A 171 9.11 32.54 4.65
N SER A 172 7.93 33.14 4.85
CA SER A 172 7.03 32.81 5.95
C SER A 172 6.47 31.39 5.81
N ASP A 173 6.08 30.97 4.60
CA ASP A 173 5.55 29.63 4.35
C ASP A 173 6.62 28.55 4.59
N ARG A 174 7.83 28.78 4.08
CA ARG A 174 8.99 27.89 4.33
C ARG A 174 9.32 27.77 5.82
N ASN A 175 9.26 28.89 6.56
CA ASN A 175 9.50 28.86 7.99
C ASN A 175 8.42 28.07 8.75
N ARG A 176 7.14 28.20 8.36
CA ARG A 176 6.05 27.41 8.95
C ARG A 176 6.20 25.92 8.70
N ARG A 177 6.60 25.51 7.48
CA ARG A 177 6.92 24.09 7.21
C ARG A 177 8.05 23.58 8.11
N PHE A 178 9.09 24.38 8.30
CA PHE A 178 10.18 24.05 9.20
C PHE A 178 9.70 23.89 10.65
N GLU A 179 8.87 24.79 11.17
CA GLU A 179 8.31 24.73 12.52
C GLU A 179 7.41 23.50 12.72
N GLN A 180 6.57 23.16 11.73
CA GLN A 180 5.75 21.94 11.77
C GLN A 180 6.65 20.69 11.86
N LEU A 181 7.67 20.62 11.02
CA LEU A 181 8.62 19.49 11.01
C LEU A 181 9.50 19.46 12.25
N GLN A 182 9.90 20.61 12.81
CA GLN A 182 10.65 20.65 14.06
C GLN A 182 9.85 20.04 15.22
N THR A 183 8.56 20.34 15.31
CA THR A 183 7.65 19.75 16.29
C THR A 183 7.56 18.23 16.10
N THR A 184 7.42 17.79 14.86
CA THR A 184 7.34 16.36 14.50
C THR A 184 8.64 15.65 14.83
N MET A 185 9.79 16.19 14.43
CA MET A 185 11.11 15.58 14.67
C MET A 185 11.44 15.52 16.16
N TYR A 186 11.06 16.51 16.94
CA TYR A 186 11.20 16.46 18.39
C TYR A 186 10.41 15.31 18.99
N TYR A 187 9.16 15.11 18.57
CA TYR A 187 8.35 14.00 19.06
C TYR A 187 8.92 12.64 18.64
N VAL A 188 9.36 12.50 17.39
CA VAL A 188 9.99 11.27 16.89
C VAL A 188 11.23 10.93 17.70
N SER A 189 12.11 11.88 17.96
CA SER A 189 13.34 11.64 18.75
C SER A 189 13.08 11.20 20.19
N GLN A 190 11.97 11.62 20.78
CA GLN A 190 11.60 11.26 22.15
C GLN A 190 10.88 9.91 22.26
N HIS A 191 10.23 9.45 21.18
CA HIS A 191 9.31 8.31 21.27
C HIS A 191 9.61 7.19 20.28
N TYR A 192 10.26 7.49 19.13
CA TYR A 192 10.38 6.54 18.00
C TYR A 192 11.77 6.55 17.34
N ALA A 193 12.79 7.08 18.04
CA ALA A 193 14.17 6.93 17.58
C ALA A 193 14.53 5.44 17.49
N LYS A 194 15.10 5.00 16.36
CA LYS A 194 15.42 3.59 16.04
C LYS A 194 14.22 2.66 15.81
N ASP A 195 13.02 3.20 15.64
CA ASP A 195 11.86 2.42 15.26
C ASP A 195 11.68 2.38 13.74
N ASN A 196 10.83 1.46 13.25
CA ASN A 196 10.38 1.46 11.85
C ASN A 196 9.40 2.61 11.65
N VAL A 197 9.88 3.72 11.11
CA VAL A 197 9.08 4.94 10.92
C VAL A 197 9.00 5.29 9.44
N LEU A 198 7.78 5.57 8.98
CA LEU A 198 7.51 6.26 7.71
C LEU A 198 6.94 7.64 8.01
N ILE A 199 7.46 8.68 7.35
CA ILE A 199 6.85 10.00 7.31
C ILE A 199 6.41 10.30 5.88
N MET A 200 5.13 10.65 5.72
CA MET A 200 4.52 10.82 4.42
C MET A 200 3.49 11.93 4.40
N GLY A 201 3.16 12.41 3.21
CA GLY A 201 2.17 13.46 3.04
C GLY A 201 2.52 14.40 1.89
N ASP A 202 1.73 15.45 1.79
CA ASP A 202 2.03 16.61 0.98
C ASP A 202 2.90 17.58 1.79
N PHE A 203 4.19 17.60 1.49
CA PHE A 203 5.14 18.41 2.24
C PHE A 203 5.29 19.83 1.68
N ASN A 204 4.76 20.11 0.50
CA ASN A 204 4.87 21.42 -0.14
C ASN A 204 6.32 21.97 -0.20
N LEU A 205 7.32 21.09 -0.24
CA LEU A 205 8.75 21.43 -0.30
C LEU A 205 9.16 21.68 -1.75
N TYR A 206 9.81 22.79 -2.02
CA TYR A 206 10.20 23.20 -3.36
C TYR A 206 11.58 22.70 -3.78
N GLY A 207 12.38 22.20 -2.85
CA GLY A 207 13.71 21.64 -3.14
C GLY A 207 14.45 21.16 -1.90
N ALA A 208 15.52 20.42 -2.12
CA ALA A 208 16.34 19.83 -1.06
C ALA A 208 17.16 20.87 -0.27
N SER A 209 17.30 22.08 -0.78
CA SER A 209 17.96 23.19 -0.08
C SER A 209 17.08 23.82 1.02
N GLU A 210 15.77 23.54 1.02
CA GLU A 210 14.84 24.06 2.01
C GLU A 210 15.12 23.47 3.40
N ASN A 211 15.04 24.32 4.44
CA ASN A 211 15.29 23.91 5.83
C ASN A 211 14.31 22.80 6.28
N GLY A 212 13.08 22.80 5.77
CA GLY A 212 12.11 21.73 6.00
C GLY A 212 12.60 20.36 5.51
N TYR A 213 13.23 20.28 4.35
CA TYR A 213 13.84 19.05 3.86
C TYR A 213 15.08 18.65 4.68
N LYS A 214 15.93 19.62 5.00
CA LYS A 214 17.18 19.37 5.74
C LYS A 214 16.94 18.87 7.16
N ILE A 215 15.93 19.40 7.87
CA ILE A 215 15.64 18.93 9.22
C ILE A 215 15.23 17.45 9.25
N LEU A 216 14.56 16.96 8.20
CA LEU A 216 14.20 15.56 8.07
C LEU A 216 15.41 14.66 7.76
N THR A 217 16.38 15.14 6.96
CA THR A 217 17.38 14.29 6.33
C THR A 217 18.82 14.51 6.79
N GLN A 218 19.15 15.62 7.41
CA GLN A 218 20.55 16.00 7.61
C GLN A 218 20.88 16.70 8.92
N THR A 219 20.01 17.56 9.44
CA THR A 219 20.41 18.59 10.41
C THR A 219 19.72 18.46 11.77
N TYR A 220 19.03 17.39 12.02
CA TYR A 220 18.44 17.17 13.34
C TYR A 220 19.51 16.72 14.34
N THR A 221 19.37 17.10 15.62
CA THR A 221 20.38 16.81 16.66
C THR A 221 20.47 15.34 17.05
N ASP A 222 19.38 14.58 16.85
CA ASP A 222 19.37 13.15 17.04
C ASP A 222 19.49 12.46 15.68
N PRO A 223 20.64 11.84 15.34
CA PRO A 223 20.83 11.17 14.07
C PRO A 223 19.96 9.91 13.91
N ASP A 224 19.51 9.31 15.01
CA ASP A 224 18.65 8.12 15.01
C ASP A 224 17.20 8.45 14.67
N ALA A 225 16.83 9.75 14.67
CA ALA A 225 15.52 10.22 14.24
C ALA A 225 15.46 10.70 12.78
N LEU A 226 16.57 10.68 12.04
CA LEU A 226 16.62 11.15 10.65
C LEU A 226 15.95 10.20 9.68
N PHE A 227 15.44 10.78 8.60
CA PHE A 227 14.78 10.04 7.52
C PHE A 227 15.64 9.97 6.26
N LYS A 228 15.41 8.90 5.49
CA LYS A 228 15.95 8.70 4.14
C LYS A 228 14.88 8.95 3.10
N ASP A 229 15.20 9.76 2.11
CA ASP A 229 14.40 9.89 0.90
C ASP A 229 14.70 8.70 -0.04
N PRO A 230 13.69 7.91 -0.46
CA PRO A 230 13.91 6.77 -1.34
C PRO A 230 14.49 7.14 -2.70
N LEU A 231 14.39 8.41 -3.11
CA LEU A 231 14.91 8.91 -4.38
C LEU A 231 16.37 9.40 -4.31
N TYR A 232 16.98 9.41 -3.13
CA TYR A 232 18.36 9.89 -2.97
C TYR A 232 19.36 9.09 -3.83
N GLU A 233 19.27 7.76 -3.80
CA GLU A 233 20.20 6.89 -4.53
C GLU A 233 19.99 6.89 -6.05
N VAL A 234 18.83 7.32 -6.54
CA VAL A 234 18.48 7.34 -7.97
C VAL A 234 18.54 8.75 -8.58
N GLY A 235 19.08 9.72 -7.84
CA GLY A 235 19.25 11.09 -8.33
C GLY A 235 17.97 11.92 -8.36
N GLY A 236 16.92 11.49 -7.63
CA GLY A 236 15.66 12.20 -7.55
C GLY A 236 15.59 13.27 -6.43
N VAL A 237 16.74 13.61 -5.83
CA VAL A 237 16.86 14.63 -4.78
C VAL A 237 17.67 15.82 -5.28
N GLY A 238 17.12 17.01 -5.15
CA GLY A 238 17.76 18.27 -5.58
C GLY A 238 16.77 19.41 -5.59
N GLU A 239 16.94 20.38 -6.46
CA GLU A 239 16.00 21.49 -6.69
C GLU A 239 15.00 21.06 -7.76
N TRP A 240 13.92 20.41 -7.35
CA TRP A 240 12.96 19.76 -8.25
C TRP A 240 11.85 20.66 -8.76
N ASN A 241 11.58 21.80 -8.11
CA ASN A 241 10.53 22.71 -8.53
C ASN A 241 10.79 23.24 -9.93
N TYR A 242 9.82 23.07 -10.83
CA TYR A 242 9.88 23.50 -12.24
C TYR A 242 11.15 23.04 -12.95
N ASN A 243 11.63 21.84 -12.67
CA ASN A 243 12.89 21.33 -13.19
C ASN A 243 12.70 19.99 -13.91
N SER A 244 12.82 19.99 -15.22
CA SER A 244 12.62 18.81 -16.08
C SER A 244 13.57 17.64 -15.80
N GLN A 245 14.71 17.86 -15.12
CA GLN A 245 15.59 16.78 -14.69
C GLN A 245 14.93 15.87 -13.65
N PHE A 246 13.95 16.38 -12.91
CA PHE A 246 13.18 15.65 -11.91
C PHE A 246 11.79 15.23 -12.41
N ALA A 247 11.52 15.38 -13.71
CA ALA A 247 10.21 15.05 -14.31
C ALA A 247 9.66 13.67 -13.90
N PRO A 248 10.46 12.58 -13.75
CA PRO A 248 9.93 11.27 -13.32
C PRO A 248 9.39 11.22 -11.88
N TYR A 249 9.65 12.26 -11.09
CA TYR A 249 9.35 12.31 -9.66
C TYR A 249 8.33 13.38 -9.28
N HIS A 250 7.87 14.20 -10.24
CA HIS A 250 6.86 15.22 -9.98
C HIS A 250 5.51 14.59 -9.66
N THR A 251 4.77 15.21 -8.75
CA THR A 251 3.47 14.76 -8.26
C THR A 251 2.35 15.78 -8.45
N GLN A 252 2.67 17.06 -8.75
CA GLN A 252 1.74 18.15 -9.03
C GLN A 252 2.23 18.97 -10.23
N ALA A 253 1.36 19.61 -11.04
CA ALA A 253 -0.08 19.46 -11.03
C ALA A 253 -0.53 18.45 -12.10
N THR A 254 -1.59 17.69 -11.84
CA THR A 254 -2.20 16.77 -12.82
C THR A 254 -2.82 17.51 -14.00
N HIS A 255 -3.09 18.81 -13.84
CA HIS A 255 -3.70 19.71 -14.82
C HIS A 255 -2.68 20.70 -15.39
N ARG A 256 -2.63 20.83 -16.72
CA ARG A 256 -1.83 21.86 -17.36
C ARG A 256 -2.54 23.21 -17.34
N ASP A 257 -3.78 23.22 -17.74
CA ASP A 257 -4.57 24.42 -17.91
C ASP A 257 -5.30 24.75 -16.60
N ASN A 258 -5.64 26.04 -16.44
CA ASN A 258 -6.30 26.49 -15.21
C ASN A 258 -7.76 26.03 -15.22
N GLU A 259 -8.10 25.17 -14.27
CA GLU A 259 -9.46 24.76 -13.96
C GLU A 259 -9.79 25.17 -12.52
N GLU A 260 -11.03 25.58 -12.27
CA GLU A 260 -11.48 25.91 -10.92
C GLU A 260 -11.25 24.71 -9.98
N CYS A 261 -10.78 24.97 -8.77
CA CYS A 261 -10.38 24.01 -7.74
C CYS A 261 -9.01 23.32 -7.97
N PHE A 262 -8.57 23.07 -9.19
CA PHE A 262 -7.33 22.36 -9.48
C PHE A 262 -6.16 23.31 -9.68
N SER A 263 -4.99 23.00 -9.12
CA SER A 263 -3.76 23.66 -9.49
C SER A 263 -3.41 23.39 -10.95
N SER A 264 -2.81 24.37 -11.62
CA SER A 264 -2.40 24.28 -13.02
C SER A 264 -0.88 24.32 -13.16
N GLY A 265 -0.39 24.13 -14.39
CA GLY A 265 1.04 24.14 -14.73
C GLY A 265 1.51 22.83 -15.34
N GLY A 266 0.81 21.75 -15.06
CA GLY A 266 1.23 20.40 -15.41
C GLY A 266 2.19 19.81 -14.37
N LEU A 267 2.68 18.59 -14.62
CA LEU A 267 3.58 17.91 -13.67
C LEU A 267 4.95 18.59 -13.66
N ASP A 268 5.18 19.47 -12.69
CA ASP A 268 6.44 20.24 -12.57
C ASP A 268 6.95 20.41 -11.14
N ASP A 269 6.18 19.92 -10.13
CA ASP A 269 6.54 19.96 -8.72
C ASP A 269 6.48 18.58 -8.05
N ARG A 270 7.39 18.33 -7.09
CA ARG A 270 7.38 17.17 -6.22
C ARG A 270 6.98 17.61 -4.81
N PHE A 271 5.70 17.45 -4.45
CA PHE A 271 5.19 17.82 -3.14
C PHE A 271 4.82 16.65 -2.25
N ASP A 272 4.55 15.47 -2.84
CA ASP A 272 4.15 14.27 -2.13
C ASP A 272 5.33 13.36 -1.86
N PHE A 273 5.47 12.93 -0.60
CA PHE A 273 6.60 12.17 -0.11
C PHE A 273 6.15 10.93 0.67
N ILE A 274 6.97 9.90 0.65
CA ILE A 274 7.09 8.85 1.64
C ILE A 274 8.57 8.71 1.93
N MET A 275 9.00 9.11 3.11
CA MET A 275 10.37 8.94 3.60
C MET A 275 10.40 7.88 4.70
N MET A 276 11.54 7.27 4.93
CA MET A 276 11.68 6.15 5.85
C MET A 276 12.81 6.40 6.87
N SER A 277 12.68 5.82 8.06
CA SER A 277 13.76 5.77 9.06
C SER A 277 14.95 4.94 8.56
N TYR A 278 16.08 5.07 9.25
CA TYR A 278 17.29 4.28 8.96
C TYR A 278 17.04 2.79 9.15
N GLU A 279 16.19 2.40 10.10
CA GLU A 279 15.80 1.02 10.38
C GLU A 279 15.19 0.37 9.13
N ILE A 280 14.22 1.03 8.51
CA ILE A 280 13.59 0.56 7.26
C ILE A 280 14.57 0.63 6.08
N ALA A 281 15.37 1.70 5.99
CA ALA A 281 16.31 1.88 4.89
C ALA A 281 17.39 0.80 4.85
N TYR A 282 17.85 0.35 6.03
CA TYR A 282 18.97 -0.58 6.17
C TYR A 282 18.61 -1.95 6.78
N SER A 283 17.32 -2.20 7.02
CA SER A 283 16.82 -3.51 7.49
C SER A 283 17.27 -3.89 8.90
N TYR A 284 17.14 -2.98 9.87
CA TYR A 284 17.61 -3.23 11.24
C TYR A 284 16.56 -3.89 12.14
N ASP A 285 15.26 -3.78 11.81
CA ASP A 285 14.16 -4.31 12.64
C ASP A 285 13.04 -4.90 11.77
N HIS A 286 13.25 -6.11 11.27
CA HIS A 286 12.28 -6.92 10.52
C HIS A 286 11.67 -6.29 9.27
N MET A 287 11.92 -5.00 9.01
CA MET A 287 11.39 -4.27 7.85
C MET A 287 12.50 -3.71 6.98
N ARG A 288 12.27 -3.66 5.68
CA ARG A 288 13.16 -2.94 4.77
C ARG A 288 12.44 -2.38 3.58
N TYR A 289 12.94 -1.28 3.08
CA TYR A 289 12.51 -0.70 1.81
C TYR A 289 12.80 -1.65 0.64
N VAL A 290 11.81 -1.89 -0.21
CA VAL A 290 12.02 -2.56 -1.49
C VAL A 290 12.60 -1.53 -2.47
N ARG A 291 13.88 -1.65 -2.79
CA ARG A 291 14.59 -0.68 -3.64
C ARG A 291 13.86 -0.42 -4.95
N ASN A 292 13.83 0.85 -5.37
CA ASN A 292 13.17 1.32 -6.60
C ASN A 292 11.64 1.08 -6.64
N SER A 293 11.01 0.81 -5.50
CA SER A 293 9.56 0.65 -5.41
C SER A 293 8.80 1.96 -5.22
N PHE A 294 9.47 3.06 -4.86
CA PHE A 294 8.84 4.37 -4.81
C PHE A 294 8.40 4.81 -6.20
N LYS A 295 7.16 5.28 -6.31
CA LYS A 295 6.57 5.76 -7.58
C LYS A 295 5.58 6.89 -7.33
N ALA A 296 5.61 7.91 -8.16
CA ALA A 296 4.48 8.80 -8.40
C ALA A 296 3.56 8.09 -9.42
N VAL A 297 2.42 7.59 -8.96
CA VAL A 297 1.49 6.79 -9.79
C VAL A 297 0.90 7.66 -10.88
N GLY A 298 1.06 7.26 -12.13
CA GLY A 298 0.62 8.05 -13.29
C GLY A 298 1.73 8.93 -13.89
N ASN A 299 2.88 9.08 -13.24
CA ASN A 299 3.99 9.81 -13.82
C ASN A 299 4.90 8.87 -14.63
N ASP A 300 5.01 9.10 -15.93
CA ASP A 300 5.89 8.35 -16.85
C ASP A 300 7.17 9.12 -17.22
N GLY A 301 7.41 10.28 -16.59
CA GLY A 301 8.54 11.16 -16.87
C GLY A 301 8.43 11.97 -18.16
N LYS A 302 7.32 11.84 -18.91
CA LYS A 302 7.12 12.49 -20.21
C LYS A 302 6.06 13.60 -20.19
N HIS A 303 5.44 13.81 -19.03
CA HIS A 303 4.38 14.79 -18.84
C HIS A 303 4.83 16.06 -18.11
N PHE A 304 6.13 16.40 -18.19
CA PHE A 304 6.63 17.66 -17.63
C PHE A 304 5.87 18.85 -18.28
N ASN A 305 5.29 19.73 -17.44
CA ASN A 305 4.40 20.83 -17.85
C ASN A 305 3.19 20.39 -18.70
N LYS A 306 2.68 19.18 -18.48
CA LYS A 306 1.52 18.64 -19.18
C LYS A 306 0.54 18.01 -18.19
N SER A 307 -0.72 17.90 -18.59
CA SER A 307 -1.69 17.11 -17.83
C SER A 307 -1.34 15.63 -17.84
N VAL A 308 -1.62 14.93 -16.75
CA VAL A 308 -1.27 13.50 -16.57
C VAL A 308 -1.87 12.59 -17.63
N ASN A 309 -3.01 12.95 -18.20
CA ASN A 309 -3.73 12.21 -19.26
C ASN A 309 -3.55 12.81 -20.67
N GLN A 310 -2.67 13.80 -20.84
CA GLN A 310 -2.45 14.45 -22.11
C GLN A 310 -1.65 13.54 -23.07
N GLY A 311 -2.30 13.00 -24.08
CA GLY A 311 -1.68 12.07 -25.04
C GLY A 311 -1.57 10.66 -24.46
N THR A 312 -0.46 9.96 -24.72
CA THR A 312 -0.27 8.59 -24.25
C THR A 312 0.53 8.59 -22.97
N ASN A 313 -0.11 8.19 -21.86
CA ASN A 313 0.60 7.86 -20.62
C ASN A 313 1.09 6.40 -20.66
N THR A 314 2.39 6.19 -20.42
CA THR A 314 3.00 4.86 -20.50
C THR A 314 3.18 4.17 -19.15
N SER A 315 2.86 4.84 -18.04
CA SER A 315 3.03 4.31 -16.68
C SER A 315 1.77 3.65 -16.12
N VAL A 316 0.59 4.05 -16.61
CA VAL A 316 -0.71 3.53 -16.15
C VAL A 316 -1.67 3.36 -17.34
N PRO A 317 -2.70 2.50 -17.23
CA PRO A 317 -3.81 2.44 -18.19
C PRO A 317 -4.55 3.78 -18.33
N VAL A 318 -5.19 4.00 -19.49
CA VAL A 318 -5.86 5.27 -19.80
C VAL A 318 -7.00 5.60 -18.83
N GLU A 319 -7.73 4.61 -18.36
CA GLU A 319 -8.77 4.76 -17.34
C GLU A 319 -8.21 5.25 -16.00
N VAL A 320 -7.03 4.77 -15.62
CA VAL A 320 -6.33 5.22 -14.41
C VAL A 320 -5.78 6.64 -14.59
N ALA A 321 -5.19 6.96 -15.75
CA ALA A 321 -4.73 8.32 -16.05
C ALA A 321 -5.86 9.34 -15.99
N ASN A 322 -7.05 8.99 -16.51
CA ASN A 322 -8.25 9.84 -16.44
C ASN A 322 -8.79 9.94 -14.99
N ALA A 323 -8.75 8.85 -14.23
CA ALA A 323 -9.15 8.89 -12.83
C ALA A 323 -8.22 9.77 -11.99
N LEU A 324 -6.91 9.72 -12.22
CA LEU A 324 -5.93 10.60 -11.58
C LEU A 324 -6.19 12.08 -11.92
N TYR A 325 -6.46 12.37 -13.20
CA TYR A 325 -6.80 13.72 -13.65
C TYR A 325 -8.07 14.25 -12.98
N GLY A 326 -9.14 13.45 -12.92
CA GLY A 326 -10.42 13.88 -12.34
C GLY A 326 -10.47 13.87 -10.81
N CYS A 327 -9.56 13.17 -10.13
CA CYS A 327 -9.60 13.00 -8.68
C CYS A 327 -8.92 14.14 -7.93
N SER A 328 -7.72 14.53 -8.32
CA SER A 328 -6.88 15.49 -7.59
C SER A 328 -5.90 16.18 -8.51
N ASP A 329 -5.45 17.37 -8.13
CA ASP A 329 -4.31 18.05 -8.76
C ASP A 329 -2.96 17.44 -8.35
N HIS A 330 -2.96 16.49 -7.42
CA HIS A 330 -1.79 15.68 -7.06
C HIS A 330 -1.85 14.27 -7.65
N LEU A 331 -0.69 13.62 -7.77
CA LEU A 331 -0.57 12.19 -8.00
C LEU A 331 -0.29 11.46 -6.69
N PRO A 332 -0.88 10.28 -6.48
CA PRO A 332 -0.51 9.48 -5.32
C PRO A 332 0.91 8.95 -5.45
N VAL A 333 1.60 8.87 -4.32
CA VAL A 333 2.91 8.22 -4.23
C VAL A 333 2.79 6.88 -3.52
N THR A 334 3.56 5.91 -3.98
CA THR A 334 3.57 4.56 -3.40
C THR A 334 4.98 4.10 -3.08
N MET A 335 5.09 3.23 -2.07
CA MET A 335 6.33 2.56 -1.69
C MET A 335 6.02 1.14 -1.20
N LYS A 336 6.96 0.21 -1.35
CA LYS A 336 6.84 -1.14 -0.83
C LYS A 336 7.83 -1.38 0.29
N ILE A 337 7.34 -1.94 1.38
CA ILE A 337 8.11 -2.38 2.54
C ILE A 337 8.06 -3.90 2.59
N PHE A 338 9.22 -4.52 2.50
CA PHE A 338 9.37 -5.94 2.74
C PHE A 338 9.43 -6.21 4.24
N THR A 339 8.81 -7.32 4.69
CA THR A 339 8.94 -7.81 6.06
C THR A 339 9.43 -9.27 6.04
N ASP A 340 10.36 -9.61 6.92
CA ASP A 340 10.90 -10.97 7.09
C ASP A 340 10.07 -11.80 8.06
N VAL A 341 9.08 -11.21 8.71
CA VAL A 341 8.05 -11.91 9.48
C VAL A 341 6.84 -12.15 8.58
N SER A 342 6.27 -13.36 8.65
CA SER A 342 5.03 -13.66 7.94
C SER A 342 3.93 -12.77 8.51
N VAL A 343 3.43 -11.84 7.70
CA VAL A 343 2.24 -11.07 8.05
C VAL A 343 1.08 -12.01 7.78
N GLY A 344 0.56 -12.64 8.82
CA GLY A 344 -0.52 -13.60 8.70
C GLY A 344 -1.82 -12.88 8.39
N VAL A 345 -2.41 -13.16 7.24
CA VAL A 345 -3.85 -13.39 7.26
C VAL A 345 -4.00 -14.58 8.20
N ASP A 346 -4.70 -14.41 9.29
CA ASP A 346 -5.06 -15.55 10.13
C ASP A 346 -5.99 -16.43 9.29
N GLU A 347 -5.41 -17.38 8.53
CA GLU A 347 -6.19 -18.39 7.81
C GLU A 347 -7.05 -19.20 8.77
N SER A 348 -6.83 -19.06 10.10
CA SER A 348 -7.60 -19.73 11.14
C SER A 348 -9.00 -19.15 11.33
N GLU A 349 -9.28 -17.93 10.85
CA GLU A 349 -10.63 -17.35 10.89
C GLU A 349 -11.40 -17.49 9.56
N MET A 350 -10.76 -17.87 8.47
CA MET A 350 -11.51 -18.36 7.31
C MET A 350 -11.79 -19.84 7.53
N PRO A 351 -13.05 -20.26 7.64
CA PRO A 351 -13.35 -21.68 7.76
C PRO A 351 -12.73 -22.39 6.56
N SER A 352 -11.74 -23.22 6.83
CA SER A 352 -11.03 -23.99 5.82
C SER A 352 -11.99 -25.04 5.25
N LEU A 353 -11.92 -25.27 3.94
CA LEU A 353 -12.59 -26.39 3.29
C LEU A 353 -11.94 -27.74 3.66
N GLU A 354 -10.91 -27.75 4.53
CA GLU A 354 -10.13 -28.94 4.91
C GLU A 354 -9.78 -29.81 3.71
N ALA A 355 -9.43 -29.16 2.61
CA ALA A 355 -9.25 -29.84 1.33
C ALA A 355 -7.89 -30.55 1.24
N SER A 356 -7.91 -31.71 0.64
CA SER A 356 -6.73 -32.50 0.27
C SER A 356 -6.83 -33.02 -1.14
N ILE A 357 -5.69 -33.35 -1.78
CA ILE A 357 -5.64 -33.87 -3.14
C ILE A 357 -4.77 -35.12 -3.19
N ALA A 358 -5.28 -36.16 -3.83
CA ALA A 358 -4.58 -37.44 -4.00
C ALA A 358 -4.97 -38.15 -5.32
N PRO A 359 -4.03 -38.84 -6.02
CA PRO A 359 -2.61 -38.86 -5.70
C PRO A 359 -1.91 -37.54 -5.98
N ASN A 360 -0.80 -37.26 -5.31
CA ASN A 360 0.09 -36.15 -5.60
C ASN A 360 1.54 -36.60 -5.33
N PRO A 361 2.35 -36.88 -6.36
CA PRO A 361 2.15 -36.61 -7.80
C PRO A 361 0.95 -37.33 -8.44
N ALA A 362 0.32 -36.66 -9.43
CA ALA A 362 -0.84 -37.16 -10.13
C ALA A 362 -0.53 -37.46 -11.60
N SER A 363 -1.07 -38.56 -12.09
CA SER A 363 -0.99 -38.94 -13.50
C SER A 363 -2.39 -39.02 -14.08
N GLY A 364 -2.73 -38.06 -14.94
CA GLY A 364 -4.00 -37.96 -15.66
C GLY A 364 -5.20 -37.49 -14.88
N VAL A 365 -5.37 -37.91 -13.62
CA VAL A 365 -6.46 -37.46 -12.75
C VAL A 365 -6.02 -37.35 -11.30
N ALA A 366 -6.64 -36.44 -10.53
CA ALA A 366 -6.50 -36.37 -9.10
C ALA A 366 -7.87 -36.17 -8.43
N LYS A 367 -8.04 -36.72 -7.24
CA LYS A 367 -9.25 -36.57 -6.44
C LYS A 367 -9.00 -35.53 -5.36
N VAL A 368 -9.85 -34.54 -5.31
CA VAL A 368 -9.95 -33.55 -4.25
C VAL A 368 -10.98 -34.01 -3.24
N SER A 369 -10.60 -34.13 -1.97
CA SER A 369 -11.53 -34.37 -0.86
C SER A 369 -11.58 -33.11 -0.02
N PHE A 370 -12.76 -32.64 0.35
CA PHE A 370 -12.94 -31.40 1.12
C PHE A 370 -14.19 -31.46 1.98
N PHE A 371 -14.21 -30.64 3.03
CA PHE A 371 -15.40 -30.46 3.86
C PHE A 371 -16.15 -29.21 3.40
N ASN A 372 -17.39 -29.37 2.96
CA ASN A 372 -18.26 -28.27 2.56
C ASN A 372 -19.08 -27.79 3.75
N PRO A 373 -18.85 -26.57 4.29
CA PRO A 373 -19.51 -26.11 5.52
C PRO A 373 -21.00 -25.83 5.33
N SER A 374 -21.43 -25.47 4.11
CA SER A 374 -22.82 -25.20 3.75
C SER A 374 -23.10 -25.72 2.33
N ALA A 375 -24.36 -26.03 2.04
CA ALA A 375 -24.76 -26.44 0.69
C ALA A 375 -24.68 -25.26 -0.27
N GLY A 376 -23.86 -25.38 -1.34
CA GLY A 376 -23.63 -24.27 -2.24
C GLY A 376 -22.78 -24.63 -3.47
N VAL A 377 -22.48 -23.62 -4.28
CA VAL A 377 -21.61 -23.78 -5.45
C VAL A 377 -20.15 -23.69 -5.04
N VAL A 378 -19.39 -24.73 -5.40
CA VAL A 378 -17.94 -24.77 -5.22
C VAL A 378 -17.27 -24.68 -6.59
N GLN A 379 -16.32 -23.77 -6.71
CA GLN A 379 -15.54 -23.53 -7.91
C GLN A 379 -14.13 -24.07 -7.73
N PHE A 380 -13.66 -24.83 -8.72
CA PHE A 380 -12.31 -25.38 -8.81
C PHE A 380 -11.57 -24.66 -9.94
N GLU A 381 -10.47 -24.02 -9.62
CA GLU A 381 -9.66 -23.26 -10.56
C GLU A 381 -8.22 -23.75 -10.54
N LEU A 382 -7.70 -24.18 -11.68
CA LEU A 382 -6.33 -24.66 -11.82
C LEU A 382 -5.48 -23.61 -12.50
N PHE A 383 -4.38 -23.23 -11.86
CA PHE A 383 -3.44 -22.22 -12.34
C PHE A 383 -2.06 -22.80 -12.60
N SER A 384 -1.35 -22.23 -13.59
CA SER A 384 0.08 -22.41 -13.73
C SER A 384 0.83 -21.69 -12.58
N LEU A 385 2.13 -21.98 -12.40
CA LEU A 385 2.96 -21.24 -11.42
C LEU A 385 3.11 -19.75 -11.76
N GLN A 386 2.85 -19.35 -13.00
CA GLN A 386 2.86 -17.95 -13.43
C GLN A 386 1.52 -17.23 -13.17
N GLY A 387 0.54 -17.92 -12.56
CA GLY A 387 -0.77 -17.36 -12.23
C GLY A 387 -1.79 -17.39 -13.37
N GLN A 388 -1.47 -18.05 -14.52
CA GLN A 388 -2.41 -18.21 -15.62
C GLN A 388 -3.47 -19.23 -15.26
N LEU A 389 -4.76 -18.86 -15.36
CA LEU A 389 -5.88 -19.79 -15.23
C LEU A 389 -5.91 -20.76 -16.42
N LEU A 390 -5.80 -22.04 -16.13
CA LEU A 390 -5.78 -23.12 -17.14
C LEU A 390 -7.13 -23.83 -17.24
N LYS A 391 -7.76 -24.13 -16.11
CA LYS A 391 -9.06 -24.80 -16.06
C LYS A 391 -9.93 -24.17 -14.98
N ARG A 392 -11.24 -24.15 -15.23
CA ARG A 392 -12.26 -23.75 -14.24
C ARG A 392 -13.46 -24.69 -14.35
N HIS A 393 -13.92 -25.18 -13.21
CA HIS A 393 -15.13 -25.97 -13.08
C HIS A 393 -15.94 -25.46 -11.87
N SER A 394 -17.27 -25.49 -11.97
CA SER A 394 -18.15 -25.10 -10.88
C SER A 394 -19.26 -26.13 -10.74
N GLU A 395 -19.49 -26.60 -9.53
CA GLU A 395 -20.49 -27.63 -9.23
C GLU A 395 -21.14 -27.34 -7.87
N ARG A 396 -22.41 -27.74 -7.71
CA ARG A 396 -23.13 -27.57 -6.46
C ARG A 396 -22.95 -28.80 -5.58
N PHE A 397 -22.53 -28.58 -4.33
CA PHE A 397 -22.31 -29.64 -3.34
C PHE A 397 -23.26 -29.47 -2.13
N GLY A 398 -23.61 -30.59 -1.49
CA GLY A 398 -24.26 -30.60 -0.19
C GLY A 398 -23.27 -30.25 0.93
N THR A 399 -23.79 -30.09 2.17
CA THR A 399 -22.97 -29.90 3.37
C THR A 399 -22.24 -31.20 3.76
N GLY A 400 -21.04 -31.07 4.36
CA GLY A 400 -20.25 -32.18 4.88
C GLY A 400 -19.10 -32.60 3.93
N ALA A 401 -18.59 -33.82 4.15
CA ALA A 401 -17.47 -34.35 3.37
C ALA A 401 -17.87 -34.58 1.89
N GLN A 402 -17.11 -33.98 0.98
CA GLN A 402 -17.35 -34.00 -0.46
C GLN A 402 -16.08 -34.45 -1.21
N GLN A 403 -16.25 -34.87 -2.47
CA GLN A 403 -15.17 -35.25 -3.33
C GLN A 403 -15.43 -34.76 -4.77
N HIS A 404 -14.37 -34.33 -5.44
CA HIS A 404 -14.40 -33.92 -6.84
C HIS A 404 -13.17 -34.45 -7.58
N ILE A 405 -13.31 -34.83 -8.86
CA ILE A 405 -12.21 -35.33 -9.69
C ILE A 405 -11.74 -34.21 -10.61
N ILE A 406 -10.45 -33.96 -10.58
CA ILE A 406 -9.80 -32.99 -11.46
C ILE A 406 -9.10 -33.78 -12.58
N GLU A 407 -9.45 -33.48 -13.84
CA GLU A 407 -8.78 -34.03 -15.02
C GLU A 407 -7.50 -33.24 -15.34
N LEU A 408 -6.38 -33.94 -15.49
CA LEU A 408 -5.05 -33.38 -15.66
C LEU A 408 -4.36 -33.85 -16.94
N GLN A 409 -5.04 -34.64 -17.77
CA GLN A 409 -4.48 -35.31 -18.94
C GLN A 409 -3.88 -34.37 -19.99
N ASP A 410 -4.41 -33.14 -20.10
CA ASP A 410 -3.96 -32.14 -21.07
C ASP A 410 -2.84 -31.25 -20.55
N LEU A 411 -2.32 -31.53 -19.34
CA LEU A 411 -1.31 -30.69 -18.70
C LEU A 411 0.08 -31.30 -18.90
N MET A 412 1.06 -30.43 -19.09
CA MET A 412 2.46 -30.84 -19.10
C MET A 412 2.93 -31.19 -17.69
N LYS A 413 3.93 -32.08 -17.61
CA LYS A 413 4.60 -32.40 -16.35
C LYS A 413 5.09 -31.12 -15.64
N GLY A 414 4.70 -30.94 -14.38
CA GLY A 414 5.07 -29.75 -13.62
C GLY A 414 4.21 -29.48 -12.40
N PHE A 415 4.47 -28.36 -11.75
CA PHE A 415 3.69 -27.88 -10.61
C PHE A 415 2.57 -26.96 -11.05
N TYR A 416 1.43 -27.08 -10.38
CA TYR A 416 0.22 -26.30 -10.56
C TYR A 416 -0.37 -25.93 -9.20
N VAL A 417 -1.26 -24.94 -9.18
CA VAL A 417 -2.03 -24.53 -8.00
C VAL A 417 -3.51 -24.74 -8.30
N LEU A 418 -4.16 -25.59 -7.51
CA LEU A 418 -5.60 -25.76 -7.53
C LEU A 418 -6.21 -24.86 -6.44
N ARG A 419 -7.06 -23.92 -6.80
CA ARG A 419 -7.85 -23.11 -5.89
C ARG A 419 -9.28 -23.64 -5.85
N ILE A 420 -9.78 -23.87 -4.65
CA ILE A 420 -11.16 -24.30 -4.37
C ILE A 420 -11.85 -23.15 -3.67
N LYS A 421 -12.99 -22.69 -4.19
CA LYS A 421 -13.71 -21.53 -3.70
C LYS A 421 -15.22 -21.85 -3.56
N HIS A 422 -15.80 -21.66 -2.40
CA HIS A 422 -17.23 -21.73 -2.16
C HIS A 422 -17.90 -20.38 -2.39
N GLU A 423 -19.16 -20.36 -2.83
CA GLU A 423 -19.93 -19.14 -3.08
C GLU A 423 -20.05 -18.20 -1.87
N GLU A 424 -19.99 -18.72 -0.65
CA GLU A 424 -19.99 -17.94 0.61
C GLU A 424 -18.59 -17.43 1.01
N GLY A 425 -17.57 -17.56 0.15
CA GLY A 425 -16.26 -16.99 0.37
C GLY A 425 -15.20 -17.93 0.96
N PHE A 426 -15.54 -19.15 1.41
CA PHE A 426 -14.54 -20.15 1.83
C PHE A 426 -13.61 -20.46 0.67
N CYS A 427 -12.29 -20.45 0.91
CA CYS A 427 -11.30 -20.65 -0.14
C CYS A 427 -10.10 -21.42 0.40
N GLN A 428 -9.59 -22.37 -0.39
CA GLN A 428 -8.36 -23.08 -0.09
C GLN A 428 -7.57 -23.34 -1.38
N SER A 429 -6.23 -23.22 -1.29
CA SER A 429 -5.34 -23.55 -2.41
C SER A 429 -4.49 -24.77 -2.10
N LEU A 430 -4.37 -25.67 -3.06
CA LEU A 430 -3.58 -26.89 -2.97
C LEU A 430 -2.52 -26.90 -4.07
N LYS A 431 -1.31 -27.32 -3.74
CA LYS A 431 -0.24 -27.55 -4.73
C LYS A 431 -0.36 -28.96 -5.28
N ILE A 432 -0.33 -29.09 -6.59
CA ILE A 432 -0.36 -30.37 -7.29
C ILE A 432 0.86 -30.49 -8.21
N PHE A 433 1.47 -31.68 -8.24
CA PHE A 433 2.49 -32.04 -9.22
C PHE A 433 1.88 -33.04 -10.19
N VAL A 434 1.91 -32.69 -11.49
CA VAL A 434 1.50 -33.54 -12.59
C VAL A 434 2.73 -34.25 -13.11
N ASP A 435 2.67 -35.62 -13.22
CA ASP A 435 3.80 -36.48 -13.59
C ASP A 435 3.82 -36.82 -15.08
#